data_4225f2c12b65207b0d55f8e094f248d4
#
_entry.id   4225f2c12b65207b0d55f8e094f248d4
#
_cell.length_a   1.000
_cell.length_b   1.000
_cell.length_c   1.000
_cell.angle_alpha   90.00
_cell.angle_beta   90.00
_cell.angle_gamma   90.00
#
_symmetry.space_group_name_H-M   'P 1'
#
loop_
_entity.id
_entity.type
_entity.pdbx_description
1 polymer ?
#
loop_
_entity_poly.entity_id
_entity_poly.type
_entity_poly.pdbx_seq_one_letter_code
_entity_poly.pdbx_strand_id
1 'polypeptide(L)'
;MRNLKILFSYLGAYRRDAILGVMFVSVETALELFIPVIMANIIDVGVPTGDVNYMLLQGACMLVCAAFSLVLGLGYARTSVRVASGLGANLREAEYRKIQTLAFGNLDNYDASSLVTRMTTDITVIQNAIGNGFRPMVRGPVTLVVGLVYALVLSRPLATVFAIILPVLAIVLGVITYRVSPLYRQLQTSMDHLNGVVQEDLTAVRAVKAYVRAEHEEAKFDTVNTELAHTATKTFGNAVLNLPVFQLSMYVAAISILWIGGRMIIAGELGVGSLTGFMSYVLLIMNSLMMISNVFLLLTRALASVERISRVIDEKSLIQAPTADVAVREVADGSVEFRDVSFKYRADAAEDVLEHIDLRIEPGSTVGVLGGTGSGKSSLVQLIARLYDASEGAVLVGGRDVRDYDLAALRDAVGIVLQKNVLFTGTVRENLQWGAPDATDEELLRACRAACVDEFLDRIGGLDGELGQGGAGVSGGQKQRLCIARTLLKHPRVLIFDDSTSAVDMATDAKIREHIAQIPDTTVIIIAQRIASVMDADRIVVLDDGRVHGVGTHKELLAGDNIYQEIYASQMEFAGDATADALAREGGERHA
;
A
#
# COMPACT_ATOMS: atom_id res chain seq x y z
N MET A 1 14.61 -16.58 5.07
CA MET A 1 13.80 -17.82 5.17
C MET A 1 12.34 -17.55 5.55
N ARG A 2 12.04 -16.60 6.47
CA ARG A 2 10.65 -16.24 6.85
C ARG A 2 9.81 -15.77 5.66
N ASN A 3 10.34 -14.85 4.84
CA ASN A 3 9.65 -14.29 3.68
C ASN A 3 9.27 -15.34 2.61
N LEU A 4 10.13 -16.34 2.40
CA LEU A 4 9.81 -17.47 1.50
C LEU A 4 8.69 -18.36 2.06
N LYS A 5 8.69 -18.63 3.39
CA LYS A 5 7.60 -19.39 4.02
C LYS A 5 6.25 -18.69 3.86
N ILE A 6 6.21 -17.37 3.97
CA ILE A 6 5.00 -16.57 3.75
C ILE A 6 4.50 -16.76 2.31
N LEU A 7 5.36 -16.60 1.29
CA LEU A 7 4.98 -16.84 -0.10
C LEU A 7 4.40 -18.25 -0.31
N PHE A 8 5.06 -19.27 0.25
CA PHE A 8 4.58 -20.65 0.16
C PHE A 8 3.25 -20.89 0.89
N SER A 9 2.95 -20.17 1.96
CA SER A 9 1.67 -20.27 2.66
C SER A 9 0.51 -19.74 1.82
N TYR A 10 0.73 -18.63 1.08
CA TYR A 10 -0.29 -18.01 0.23
C TYR A 10 -0.43 -18.64 -1.17
N LEU A 11 0.41 -19.62 -1.53
CA LEU A 11 0.20 -20.40 -2.76
C LEU A 11 -1.12 -21.19 -2.73
N GLY A 12 -1.57 -21.64 -1.57
CA GLY A 12 -2.85 -22.31 -1.43
C GLY A 12 -3.04 -23.46 -2.43
N ALA A 13 -4.09 -23.38 -3.23
CA ALA A 13 -4.42 -24.36 -4.28
C ALA A 13 -3.38 -24.47 -5.41
N TYR A 14 -2.57 -23.42 -5.63
CA TYR A 14 -1.58 -23.35 -6.71
C TYR A 14 -0.26 -24.09 -6.42
N ARG A 15 -0.11 -24.71 -5.24
CA ARG A 15 1.10 -25.48 -4.89
C ARG A 15 1.36 -26.64 -5.86
N ARG A 16 0.31 -27.30 -6.34
CA ARG A 16 0.42 -28.39 -7.32
C ARG A 16 0.94 -27.86 -8.66
N ASP A 17 0.43 -26.73 -9.13
CA ASP A 17 0.87 -26.09 -10.37
C ASP A 17 2.34 -25.63 -10.28
N ALA A 18 2.78 -25.14 -9.12
CA ALA A 18 4.17 -24.76 -8.89
C ALA A 18 5.11 -25.98 -8.99
N ILE A 19 4.75 -27.11 -8.38
CA ILE A 19 5.53 -28.36 -8.43
C ILE A 19 5.57 -28.89 -9.87
N LEU A 20 4.42 -28.92 -10.56
CA LEU A 20 4.33 -29.33 -11.97
C LEU A 20 5.18 -28.42 -12.87
N GLY A 21 5.20 -27.11 -12.61
CA GLY A 21 6.05 -26.16 -13.32
C GLY A 21 7.55 -26.48 -13.19
N VAL A 22 8.01 -26.80 -11.96
CA VAL A 22 9.40 -27.26 -11.74
C VAL A 22 9.70 -28.53 -12.53
N MET A 23 8.80 -29.51 -12.47
CA MET A 23 8.96 -30.78 -13.20
C MET A 23 9.03 -30.54 -14.71
N PHE A 24 8.11 -29.74 -15.27
CA PHE A 24 8.08 -29.47 -16.71
C PHE A 24 9.39 -28.83 -17.18
N VAL A 25 9.86 -27.77 -16.50
CA VAL A 25 11.13 -27.12 -16.87
C VAL A 25 12.32 -28.06 -16.72
N SER A 26 12.36 -28.87 -15.68
CA SER A 26 13.48 -29.79 -15.44
C SER A 26 13.57 -30.87 -16.53
N VAL A 27 12.42 -31.47 -16.88
CA VAL A 27 12.38 -32.51 -17.94
C VAL A 27 12.60 -31.89 -19.33
N GLU A 28 11.98 -30.73 -19.61
CA GLU A 28 12.22 -29.94 -20.82
C GLU A 28 13.71 -29.70 -21.03
N THR A 29 14.39 -29.18 -20.00
CA THR A 29 15.83 -28.87 -20.05
C THR A 29 16.68 -30.13 -20.25
N ALA A 30 16.35 -31.24 -19.58
CA ALA A 30 17.09 -32.49 -19.78
C ALA A 30 16.94 -33.04 -21.20
N LEU A 31 15.75 -32.95 -21.79
CA LEU A 31 15.54 -33.36 -23.20
C LEU A 31 16.27 -32.46 -24.18
N GLU A 32 16.27 -31.15 -23.99
CA GLU A 32 17.04 -30.21 -24.82
C GLU A 32 18.54 -30.49 -24.76
N LEU A 33 19.06 -30.79 -23.55
CA LEU A 33 20.47 -31.13 -23.37
C LEU A 33 20.86 -32.50 -23.95
N PHE A 34 19.88 -33.40 -24.21
CA PHE A 34 20.12 -34.68 -24.86
C PHE A 34 20.28 -34.57 -26.36
N ILE A 35 19.75 -33.53 -27.02
CA ILE A 35 19.84 -33.31 -28.46
C ILE A 35 21.29 -33.27 -29.00
N PRO A 36 22.25 -32.54 -28.37
CA PRO A 36 23.64 -32.55 -28.78
C PRO A 36 24.31 -33.95 -28.72
N VAL A 37 23.90 -34.83 -27.78
CA VAL A 37 24.39 -36.20 -27.71
C VAL A 37 23.93 -37.01 -28.93
N ILE A 38 22.65 -36.91 -29.28
CA ILE A 38 22.10 -37.58 -30.48
C ILE A 38 22.81 -37.06 -31.72
N MET A 39 23.02 -35.74 -31.84
CA MET A 39 23.75 -35.14 -32.96
C MET A 39 25.18 -35.67 -33.05
N ALA A 40 25.88 -35.80 -31.93
CA ALA A 40 27.22 -36.39 -31.89
C ALA A 40 27.21 -37.82 -32.41
N ASN A 41 26.27 -38.66 -32.03
CA ASN A 41 26.12 -40.03 -32.49
C ASN A 41 25.85 -40.13 -34.01
N ILE A 42 25.03 -39.20 -34.57
CA ILE A 42 24.80 -39.17 -36.02
C ILE A 42 26.13 -38.94 -36.77
N ILE A 43 26.93 -37.98 -36.29
CA ILE A 43 28.18 -37.60 -36.95
C ILE A 43 29.27 -38.65 -36.75
N ASP A 44 29.39 -39.23 -35.52
CA ASP A 44 30.47 -40.12 -35.18
C ASP A 44 30.23 -41.58 -35.62
N VAL A 45 28.95 -42.00 -35.71
CA VAL A 45 28.58 -43.37 -36.08
C VAL A 45 27.85 -43.43 -37.43
N GLY A 46 26.82 -42.64 -37.60
CA GLY A 46 25.95 -42.70 -38.79
C GLY A 46 26.66 -42.29 -40.06
N VAL A 47 27.42 -41.19 -40.07
CA VAL A 47 28.12 -40.69 -41.26
C VAL A 47 29.24 -41.62 -41.70
N PRO A 48 30.15 -42.12 -40.84
CA PRO A 48 31.22 -43.01 -41.24
C PRO A 48 30.74 -44.39 -41.73
N THR A 49 29.63 -44.89 -41.17
CA THR A 49 29.02 -46.18 -41.59
C THR A 49 28.19 -46.05 -42.85
N GLY A 50 27.77 -44.85 -43.23
CA GLY A 50 26.85 -44.62 -44.35
C GLY A 50 25.42 -45.15 -44.11
N ASP A 51 25.09 -45.49 -42.86
CA ASP A 51 23.78 -46.06 -42.51
C ASP A 51 22.70 -44.96 -42.42
N VAL A 52 22.01 -44.78 -43.56
CA VAL A 52 20.93 -43.79 -43.70
C VAL A 52 19.78 -44.09 -42.71
N ASN A 53 19.48 -45.38 -42.46
CA ASN A 53 18.40 -45.75 -41.56
C ASN A 53 18.71 -45.36 -40.11
N TYR A 54 19.96 -45.56 -39.68
CA TYR A 54 20.43 -45.10 -38.36
C TYR A 54 20.33 -43.58 -38.24
N MET A 55 20.78 -42.82 -39.26
CA MET A 55 20.71 -41.37 -39.27
C MET A 55 19.25 -40.87 -39.20
N LEU A 56 18.33 -41.49 -39.97
CA LEU A 56 16.93 -41.15 -39.96
C LEU A 56 16.26 -41.47 -38.58
N LEU A 57 16.64 -42.60 -37.98
CA LEU A 57 16.14 -42.96 -36.66
C LEU A 57 16.58 -41.94 -35.58
N GLN A 58 17.86 -41.58 -35.58
CA GLN A 58 18.38 -40.57 -34.65
C GLN A 58 17.80 -39.20 -34.92
N GLY A 59 17.59 -38.80 -36.16
CA GLY A 59 16.90 -37.58 -36.54
C GLY A 59 15.45 -37.54 -36.06
N ALA A 60 14.74 -38.68 -36.19
CA ALA A 60 13.40 -38.82 -35.63
C ALA A 60 13.39 -38.71 -34.09
N CYS A 61 14.37 -39.28 -33.39
CA CYS A 61 14.53 -39.11 -31.95
C CYS A 61 14.74 -37.64 -31.56
N MET A 62 15.55 -36.89 -32.30
CA MET A 62 15.72 -35.43 -32.09
C MET A 62 14.39 -34.68 -32.22
N LEU A 63 13.61 -34.99 -33.28
CA LEU A 63 12.30 -34.38 -33.50
C LEU A 63 11.31 -34.71 -32.36
N VAL A 64 11.31 -35.94 -31.89
CA VAL A 64 10.50 -36.37 -30.74
C VAL A 64 10.89 -35.61 -29.48
N CYS A 65 12.21 -35.51 -29.18
CA CYS A 65 12.70 -34.72 -28.04
C CYS A 65 12.27 -33.25 -28.15
N ALA A 66 12.39 -32.62 -29.33
CA ALA A 66 11.99 -31.24 -29.56
C ALA A 66 10.46 -31.05 -29.40
N ALA A 67 9.66 -31.98 -29.92
CA ALA A 67 8.19 -31.94 -29.76
C ALA A 67 7.77 -32.09 -28.31
N PHE A 68 8.38 -33.00 -27.54
CA PHE A 68 8.13 -33.15 -26.11
C PHE A 68 8.58 -31.92 -25.34
N SER A 69 9.73 -31.34 -25.65
CA SER A 69 10.18 -30.07 -25.05
C SER A 69 9.19 -28.92 -25.27
N LEU A 70 8.62 -28.82 -26.48
CA LEU A 70 7.60 -27.84 -26.80
C LEU A 70 6.34 -28.04 -25.93
N VAL A 71 5.84 -29.28 -25.83
CA VAL A 71 4.64 -29.58 -25.00
C VAL A 71 4.90 -29.27 -23.53
N LEU A 72 6.06 -29.63 -23.01
CA LEU A 72 6.45 -29.35 -21.62
C LEU A 72 6.61 -27.83 -21.39
N GLY A 73 7.20 -27.11 -22.34
CA GLY A 73 7.33 -25.65 -22.30
C GLY A 73 5.97 -24.94 -22.29
N LEU A 74 5.00 -25.41 -23.07
CA LEU A 74 3.62 -24.91 -23.04
C LEU A 74 2.93 -25.25 -21.71
N GLY A 75 3.14 -26.45 -21.20
CA GLY A 75 2.66 -26.86 -19.87
C GLY A 75 3.20 -25.98 -18.75
N TYR A 76 4.51 -25.72 -18.79
CA TYR A 76 5.15 -24.77 -17.88
C TYR A 76 4.55 -23.36 -17.98
N ALA A 77 4.41 -22.82 -19.20
CA ALA A 77 3.89 -21.47 -19.38
C ALA A 77 2.50 -21.30 -18.74
N ARG A 78 1.62 -22.30 -18.92
CA ARG A 78 0.29 -22.30 -18.29
C ARG A 78 0.35 -22.37 -16.77
N THR A 79 1.17 -23.25 -16.21
CA THR A 79 1.30 -23.40 -14.76
C THR A 79 1.91 -22.16 -14.12
N SER A 80 2.96 -21.59 -14.74
CA SER A 80 3.64 -20.38 -14.26
C SER A 80 2.69 -19.17 -14.17
N VAL A 81 1.89 -18.94 -15.22
CA VAL A 81 0.89 -17.84 -15.23
C VAL A 81 -0.17 -18.05 -14.14
N ARG A 82 -0.68 -19.28 -13.97
CA ARG A 82 -1.65 -19.59 -12.92
C ARG A 82 -1.09 -19.36 -11.54
N VAL A 83 0.14 -19.80 -11.30
CA VAL A 83 0.82 -19.61 -10.00
C VAL A 83 1.06 -18.12 -9.73
N ALA A 84 1.58 -17.38 -10.70
CA ALA A 84 1.87 -15.95 -10.54
C ALA A 84 0.58 -15.15 -10.29
N SER A 85 -0.46 -15.35 -11.12
CA SER A 85 -1.73 -14.62 -10.98
C SER A 85 -2.49 -15.03 -9.72
N GLY A 86 -2.55 -16.32 -9.42
CA GLY A 86 -3.26 -16.83 -8.26
C GLY A 86 -2.61 -16.42 -6.94
N LEU A 87 -1.28 -16.47 -6.84
CA LEU A 87 -0.58 -15.95 -5.67
C LEU A 87 -0.81 -14.45 -5.48
N GLY A 88 -0.76 -13.68 -6.59
CA GLY A 88 -1.04 -12.23 -6.52
C GLY A 88 -2.45 -11.93 -6.05
N ALA A 89 -3.45 -12.70 -6.48
CA ALA A 89 -4.83 -12.57 -6.01
C ALA A 89 -4.95 -12.87 -4.51
N ASN A 90 -4.37 -13.98 -4.06
CA ASN A 90 -4.40 -14.37 -2.65
C ASN A 90 -3.70 -13.34 -1.73
N LEU A 91 -2.58 -12.77 -2.18
CA LEU A 91 -1.86 -11.75 -1.42
C LEU A 91 -2.68 -10.46 -1.33
N ARG A 92 -3.31 -10.00 -2.43
CA ARG A 92 -4.19 -8.81 -2.41
C ARG A 92 -5.37 -9.02 -1.47
N GLU A 93 -6.01 -10.17 -1.54
CA GLU A 93 -7.13 -10.50 -0.67
C GLU A 93 -6.71 -10.50 0.81
N ALA A 94 -5.58 -11.14 1.12
CA ALA A 94 -5.06 -11.21 2.49
C ALA A 94 -4.68 -9.83 3.03
N GLU A 95 -4.02 -9.00 2.22
CA GLU A 95 -3.61 -7.65 2.59
C GLU A 95 -4.83 -6.75 2.77
N TYR A 96 -5.79 -6.77 1.84
CA TYR A 96 -7.02 -5.98 1.93
C TYR A 96 -7.85 -6.34 3.16
N ARG A 97 -8.08 -7.64 3.38
CA ARG A 97 -8.79 -8.11 4.59
C ARG A 97 -8.08 -7.66 5.86
N LYS A 98 -6.75 -7.71 5.86
CA LYS A 98 -5.97 -7.29 7.01
C LYS A 98 -6.11 -5.79 7.29
N ILE A 99 -6.00 -4.95 6.28
CA ILE A 99 -6.19 -3.49 6.40
C ILE A 99 -7.55 -3.18 7.03
N GLN A 100 -8.62 -3.88 6.66
CA GLN A 100 -9.96 -3.68 7.23
C GLN A 100 -10.05 -4.07 8.73
N THR A 101 -9.12 -4.85 9.25
CA THR A 101 -9.09 -5.25 10.67
C THR A 101 -8.15 -4.40 11.53
N LEU A 102 -7.39 -3.50 10.92
CA LEU A 102 -6.47 -2.62 11.63
C LEU A 102 -7.21 -1.46 12.29
N ALA A 103 -6.75 -1.07 13.48
CA ALA A 103 -7.22 0.12 14.17
C ALA A 103 -6.67 1.40 13.51
N PHE A 104 -7.28 2.56 13.80
CA PHE A 104 -6.81 3.86 13.32
C PHE A 104 -5.34 4.10 13.65
N GLY A 105 -4.92 3.85 14.91
CA GLY A 105 -3.53 4.03 15.31
C GLY A 105 -2.51 3.12 14.59
N ASN A 106 -2.95 1.98 14.01
CA ASN A 106 -2.11 1.23 13.09
C ASN A 106 -2.03 1.94 11.73
N LEU A 107 -3.18 2.43 11.22
CA LEU A 107 -3.25 3.07 9.90
C LEU A 107 -2.50 4.41 9.86
N ASP A 108 -2.42 5.14 10.97
CA ASP A 108 -1.64 6.38 11.09
C ASP A 108 -0.15 6.18 10.80
N ASN A 109 0.37 4.96 10.95
CA ASN A 109 1.75 4.62 10.60
C ASN A 109 1.95 4.35 9.10
N TYR A 110 0.89 4.40 8.29
CA TYR A 110 0.91 4.10 6.86
C TYR A 110 0.26 5.21 6.05
N ASP A 111 0.98 5.77 5.10
CA ASP A 111 0.35 6.59 4.07
C ASP A 111 -0.55 5.73 3.18
N ALA A 112 -1.73 6.23 2.85
CA ALA A 112 -2.67 5.53 1.95
C ALA A 112 -2.03 5.19 0.60
N SER A 113 -1.21 6.08 0.04
CA SER A 113 -0.44 5.87 -1.20
C SER A 113 0.53 4.69 -1.08
N SER A 114 1.16 4.52 0.10
CA SER A 114 2.05 3.40 0.40
C SER A 114 1.30 2.07 0.44
N LEU A 115 0.11 2.02 1.05
CA LEU A 115 -0.74 0.82 1.07
C LEU A 115 -1.21 0.44 -0.34
N VAL A 116 -1.64 1.42 -1.16
CA VAL A 116 -1.99 1.20 -2.56
C VAL A 116 -0.80 0.63 -3.35
N THR A 117 0.40 1.17 -3.16
CA THR A 117 1.62 0.69 -3.82
C THR A 117 1.92 -0.77 -3.45
N ARG A 118 1.73 -1.16 -2.18
CA ARG A 118 1.91 -2.56 -1.74
C ARG A 118 0.92 -3.50 -2.40
N MET A 119 -0.36 -3.11 -2.47
CA MET A 119 -1.42 -3.91 -3.10
C MET A 119 -1.32 -3.99 -4.63
N THR A 120 -0.60 -3.07 -5.28
CA THR A 120 -0.47 -2.99 -6.73
C THR A 120 0.94 -3.34 -7.19
N THR A 121 1.86 -2.39 -7.07
CA THR A 121 3.23 -2.49 -7.60
C THR A 121 4.03 -3.61 -6.95
N ASP A 122 4.01 -3.73 -5.61
CA ASP A 122 4.78 -4.76 -4.90
C ASP A 122 4.29 -6.17 -5.25
N ILE A 123 2.97 -6.37 -5.33
CA ILE A 123 2.41 -7.65 -5.77
C ILE A 123 2.79 -7.94 -7.23
N THR A 124 2.77 -6.93 -8.11
CA THR A 124 3.18 -7.08 -9.50
C THR A 124 4.66 -7.48 -9.63
N VAL A 125 5.54 -6.92 -8.80
CA VAL A 125 6.95 -7.31 -8.73
C VAL A 125 7.09 -8.79 -8.34
N ILE A 126 6.30 -9.27 -7.37
CA ILE A 126 6.28 -10.69 -6.97
C ILE A 126 5.73 -11.56 -8.10
N GLN A 127 4.64 -11.16 -8.75
CA GLN A 127 4.07 -11.88 -9.89
C GLN A 127 5.07 -12.01 -11.03
N ASN A 128 5.79 -10.93 -11.36
CA ASN A 128 6.82 -10.92 -12.39
C ASN A 128 8.03 -11.79 -12.01
N ALA A 129 8.42 -11.80 -10.74
CA ALA A 129 9.49 -12.66 -10.25
C ALA A 129 9.14 -14.15 -10.40
N ILE A 130 7.88 -14.51 -10.21
CA ILE A 130 7.41 -15.89 -10.41
C ILE A 130 7.20 -16.15 -11.92
N GLY A 131 6.46 -15.30 -12.62
CA GLY A 131 6.14 -15.50 -14.03
C GLY A 131 7.38 -15.59 -14.93
N ASN A 132 8.29 -14.65 -14.77
CA ASN A 132 9.48 -14.51 -15.63
C ASN A 132 10.76 -15.11 -15.00
N GLY A 133 10.85 -15.14 -13.67
CA GLY A 133 12.03 -15.58 -12.94
C GLY A 133 12.05 -17.08 -12.62
N PHE A 134 10.90 -17.71 -12.52
CA PHE A 134 10.80 -19.10 -12.09
C PHE A 134 11.45 -20.07 -13.08
N ARG A 135 11.25 -19.87 -14.42
CA ARG A 135 11.90 -20.69 -15.46
C ARG A 135 13.43 -20.58 -15.41
N PRO A 136 14.05 -19.39 -15.49
CA PRO A 136 15.50 -19.25 -15.36
C PRO A 136 16.06 -19.78 -14.04
N MET A 137 15.31 -19.63 -12.94
CA MET A 137 15.69 -20.11 -11.60
C MET A 137 15.83 -21.65 -11.54
N VAL A 138 14.97 -22.37 -12.27
CA VAL A 138 15.01 -23.84 -12.34
C VAL A 138 15.93 -24.29 -13.48
N ARG A 139 15.77 -23.73 -14.68
CA ARG A 139 16.53 -24.09 -15.87
C ARG A 139 18.03 -23.86 -15.71
N GLY A 140 18.45 -22.71 -15.12
CA GLY A 140 19.85 -22.39 -14.94
C GLY A 140 20.65 -23.48 -14.21
N PRO A 141 20.30 -23.83 -12.95
CA PRO A 141 20.95 -24.89 -12.19
C PRO A 141 20.85 -26.27 -12.88
N VAL A 142 19.68 -26.61 -13.46
CA VAL A 142 19.50 -27.90 -14.16
C VAL A 142 20.40 -27.98 -15.36
N THR A 143 20.48 -26.94 -16.20
CA THR A 143 21.38 -26.88 -17.36
C THR A 143 22.83 -27.00 -16.92
N LEU A 144 23.24 -26.33 -15.84
CA LEU A 144 24.61 -26.42 -15.34
C LEU A 144 24.97 -27.84 -14.90
N VAL A 145 24.12 -28.47 -14.08
CA VAL A 145 24.37 -29.81 -13.52
C VAL A 145 24.29 -30.88 -14.62
N VAL A 146 23.14 -30.93 -15.32
CA VAL A 146 22.91 -31.96 -16.37
C VAL A 146 23.83 -31.77 -17.55
N GLY A 147 24.09 -30.52 -17.97
CA GLY A 147 25.03 -30.22 -19.04
C GLY A 147 26.46 -30.65 -18.70
N LEU A 148 26.90 -30.43 -17.46
CA LEU A 148 28.23 -30.89 -17.01
C LEU A 148 28.30 -32.44 -16.95
N VAL A 149 27.22 -33.10 -16.52
CA VAL A 149 27.14 -34.57 -16.53
C VAL A 149 27.25 -35.10 -17.95
N TYR A 150 26.51 -34.54 -18.91
CA TYR A 150 26.62 -34.97 -20.32
C TYR A 150 27.98 -34.65 -20.91
N ALA A 151 28.59 -33.52 -20.58
CA ALA A 151 29.95 -33.20 -20.98
C ALA A 151 30.96 -34.24 -20.45
N LEU A 152 30.85 -34.69 -19.19
CA LEU A 152 31.68 -35.73 -18.59
C LEU A 152 31.48 -37.11 -19.26
N VAL A 153 30.26 -37.43 -19.66
CA VAL A 153 29.95 -38.68 -20.38
C VAL A 153 30.53 -38.64 -21.78
N LEU A 154 30.48 -37.50 -22.48
CA LEU A 154 30.96 -37.37 -23.85
C LEU A 154 32.48 -37.40 -23.92
N SER A 155 33.17 -36.64 -23.06
CA SER A 155 34.64 -36.64 -22.96
C SER A 155 35.12 -36.08 -21.63
N ARG A 156 35.69 -36.94 -20.78
CA ARG A 156 36.26 -36.51 -19.49
C ARG A 156 37.41 -35.49 -19.65
N PRO A 157 38.38 -35.68 -20.60
CA PRO A 157 39.45 -34.69 -20.80
C PRO A 157 38.93 -33.31 -21.20
N LEU A 158 37.92 -33.22 -22.07
CA LEU A 158 37.36 -31.93 -22.48
C LEU A 158 36.54 -31.29 -21.36
N ALA A 159 35.89 -32.06 -20.50
CA ALA A 159 35.11 -31.56 -19.35
C ALA A 159 35.99 -30.82 -18.33
N THR A 160 37.30 -31.09 -18.25
CA THR A 160 38.23 -30.35 -17.37
C THR A 160 38.30 -28.87 -17.73
N VAL A 161 38.03 -28.48 -18.97
CA VAL A 161 37.97 -27.09 -19.42
C VAL A 161 36.87 -26.35 -18.66
N PHE A 162 35.69 -26.98 -18.48
CA PHE A 162 34.60 -26.39 -17.69
C PHE A 162 34.95 -26.28 -16.20
N ALA A 163 35.66 -27.28 -15.66
CA ALA A 163 36.10 -27.27 -14.26
C ALA A 163 37.04 -26.09 -13.92
N ILE A 164 37.74 -25.56 -14.93
CA ILE A 164 38.62 -24.39 -14.78
C ILE A 164 37.87 -23.08 -15.10
N ILE A 165 37.19 -23.04 -16.25
CA ILE A 165 36.60 -21.78 -16.75
C ILE A 165 35.38 -21.34 -15.94
N LEU A 166 34.50 -22.27 -15.49
CA LEU A 166 33.31 -21.92 -14.75
C LEU A 166 33.60 -21.25 -13.38
N PRO A 167 34.53 -21.79 -12.55
CA PRO A 167 34.89 -21.10 -11.31
C PRO A 167 35.55 -19.74 -11.56
N VAL A 168 36.45 -19.64 -12.56
CA VAL A 168 37.09 -18.37 -12.93
C VAL A 168 36.05 -17.34 -13.34
N LEU A 169 35.13 -17.70 -14.24
CA LEU A 169 34.03 -16.83 -14.65
C LEU A 169 33.14 -16.45 -13.47
N ALA A 170 32.77 -17.40 -12.62
CA ALA A 170 31.95 -17.14 -11.42
C ALA A 170 32.63 -16.14 -10.47
N ILE A 171 33.94 -16.29 -10.25
CA ILE A 171 34.72 -15.37 -9.40
C ILE A 171 34.76 -13.98 -10.04
N VAL A 172 35.08 -13.86 -11.33
CA VAL A 172 35.17 -12.56 -12.01
C VAL A 172 33.82 -11.85 -12.03
N LEU A 173 32.72 -12.55 -12.38
CA LEU A 173 31.36 -12.00 -12.32
C LEU A 173 30.98 -11.61 -10.90
N GLY A 174 31.34 -12.41 -9.92
CA GLY A 174 31.14 -12.11 -8.49
C GLY A 174 31.84 -10.82 -8.06
N VAL A 175 33.11 -10.63 -8.47
CA VAL A 175 33.88 -9.41 -8.18
C VAL A 175 33.25 -8.18 -8.86
N ILE A 176 32.83 -8.30 -10.13
CA ILE A 176 32.18 -7.21 -10.84
C ILE A 176 30.86 -6.85 -10.13
N THR A 177 30.04 -7.84 -9.82
CA THR A 177 28.75 -7.62 -9.10
C THR A 177 28.97 -6.97 -7.75
N TYR A 178 29.97 -7.42 -6.99
CA TYR A 178 30.31 -6.83 -5.70
C TYR A 178 30.73 -5.35 -5.81
N ARG A 179 31.52 -5.00 -6.82
CA ARG A 179 31.94 -3.62 -7.08
C ARG A 179 30.82 -2.71 -7.62
N VAL A 180 29.92 -3.26 -8.43
CA VAL A 180 28.86 -2.50 -9.09
C VAL A 180 27.64 -2.32 -8.16
N SER A 181 27.40 -3.25 -7.22
CA SER A 181 26.28 -3.20 -6.28
C SER A 181 26.18 -1.88 -5.48
N PRO A 182 27.26 -1.32 -4.89
CA PRO A 182 27.19 -0.02 -4.21
C PRO A 182 26.91 1.15 -5.17
N LEU A 183 27.39 1.06 -6.43
CA LEU A 183 27.11 2.08 -7.44
C LEU A 183 25.63 2.11 -7.82
N TYR A 184 24.95 0.97 -7.90
CA TYR A 184 23.51 0.90 -8.10
C TYR A 184 22.74 1.53 -6.93
N ARG A 185 23.21 1.39 -5.69
CA ARG A 185 22.61 2.07 -4.53
C ARG A 185 22.78 3.58 -4.63
N GLN A 186 23.97 4.05 -5.00
CA GLN A 186 24.20 5.49 -5.22
C GLN A 186 23.32 6.03 -6.33
N LEU A 187 23.20 5.31 -7.45
CA LEU A 187 22.32 5.66 -8.56
C LEU A 187 20.85 5.78 -8.10
N GLN A 188 20.40 4.83 -7.27
CA GLN A 188 19.05 4.88 -6.70
C GLN A 188 18.87 6.11 -5.81
N THR A 189 19.84 6.42 -4.93
CA THR A 189 19.78 7.63 -4.09
C THR A 189 19.73 8.91 -4.91
N SER A 190 20.56 9.03 -5.98
CA SER A 190 20.51 10.19 -6.88
C SER A 190 19.18 10.28 -7.64
N MET A 191 18.57 9.14 -8.02
CA MET A 191 17.25 9.10 -8.64
C MET A 191 16.15 9.56 -7.65
N ASP A 192 16.20 9.08 -6.40
CA ASP A 192 15.26 9.48 -5.36
C ASP A 192 15.37 10.99 -5.05
N HIS A 193 16.60 11.53 -5.06
CA HIS A 193 16.83 12.96 -4.90
C HIS A 193 16.22 13.78 -6.07
N LEU A 194 16.44 13.35 -7.32
CA LEU A 194 15.82 13.98 -8.49
C LEU A 194 14.29 13.94 -8.39
N ASN A 195 13.72 12.78 -8.04
CA ASN A 195 12.27 12.64 -7.88
C ASN A 195 11.73 13.57 -6.79
N GLY A 196 12.47 13.74 -5.67
CA GLY A 196 12.13 14.68 -4.61
C GLY A 196 12.06 16.13 -5.11
N VAL A 197 13.10 16.59 -5.84
CA VAL A 197 13.13 17.93 -6.41
C VAL A 197 11.98 18.16 -7.40
N VAL A 198 11.72 17.21 -8.29
CA VAL A 198 10.62 17.31 -9.28
C VAL A 198 9.25 17.32 -8.58
N GLN A 199 9.06 16.48 -7.57
CA GLN A 199 7.81 16.43 -6.81
C GLN A 199 7.55 17.73 -6.04
N GLU A 200 8.60 18.29 -5.41
CA GLU A 200 8.54 19.58 -4.71
C GLU A 200 8.14 20.70 -5.68
N ASP A 201 8.83 20.81 -6.82
CA ASP A 201 8.58 21.84 -7.84
C ASP A 201 7.17 21.73 -8.43
N LEU A 202 6.73 20.52 -8.82
CA LEU A 202 5.38 20.30 -9.36
C LEU A 202 4.29 20.60 -8.33
N THR A 203 4.51 20.29 -7.06
CA THR A 203 3.56 20.60 -5.99
C THR A 203 3.48 22.11 -5.74
N ALA A 204 4.63 22.78 -5.78
CA ALA A 204 4.76 24.21 -5.54
C ALA A 204 4.72 25.07 -6.83
N VAL A 205 4.41 24.50 -8.00
CA VAL A 205 4.51 25.19 -9.30
C VAL A 205 3.78 26.53 -9.37
N ARG A 206 2.65 26.65 -8.67
CA ARG A 206 1.91 27.93 -8.57
C ARG A 206 2.71 28.99 -7.80
N ALA A 207 3.40 28.60 -6.74
CA ALA A 207 4.26 29.50 -5.98
C ALA A 207 5.50 29.87 -6.81
N VAL A 208 6.16 28.91 -7.46
CA VAL A 208 7.31 29.17 -8.36
C VAL A 208 6.94 30.20 -9.41
N LYS A 209 5.76 30.09 -10.03
CA LYS A 209 5.27 31.05 -11.02
C LYS A 209 4.88 32.39 -10.39
N ALA A 210 4.25 32.40 -9.23
CA ALA A 210 3.84 33.63 -8.55
C ALA A 210 5.05 34.46 -8.10
N TYR A 211 6.14 33.81 -7.67
CA TYR A 211 7.37 34.49 -7.26
C TYR A 211 8.40 34.67 -8.39
N VAL A 212 8.07 34.26 -9.64
CA VAL A 212 8.95 34.38 -10.83
C VAL A 212 10.32 33.71 -10.58
N ARG A 213 10.32 32.49 -9.98
CA ARG A 213 11.55 31.77 -9.59
C ARG A 213 11.87 30.56 -10.49
N ALA A 214 11.37 30.53 -11.71
CA ALA A 214 11.59 29.42 -12.65
C ALA A 214 13.09 29.17 -12.90
N GLU A 215 13.89 30.19 -13.14
CA GLU A 215 15.35 30.04 -13.38
C GLU A 215 16.08 29.42 -12.18
N HIS A 216 15.63 29.69 -10.94
CA HIS A 216 16.21 29.10 -9.74
C HIS A 216 15.92 27.60 -9.65
N GLU A 217 14.67 27.21 -9.93
CA GLU A 217 14.30 25.78 -9.90
C GLU A 217 14.91 25.01 -11.07
N GLU A 218 15.04 25.63 -12.27
CA GLU A 218 15.76 25.04 -13.40
C GLU A 218 17.24 24.80 -13.06
N ALA A 219 17.92 25.73 -12.41
CA ALA A 219 19.31 25.57 -11.99
C ALA A 219 19.46 24.46 -10.92
N LYS A 220 18.53 24.37 -9.96
CA LYS A 220 18.45 23.31 -8.95
C LYS A 220 18.26 21.94 -9.61
N PHE A 221 17.30 21.83 -10.54
CA PHE A 221 17.06 20.62 -11.31
C PHE A 221 18.28 20.21 -12.13
N ASP A 222 18.91 21.14 -12.86
CA ASP A 222 20.08 20.86 -13.72
C ASP A 222 21.26 20.30 -12.89
N THR A 223 21.48 20.84 -11.69
CA THR A 223 22.50 20.36 -10.76
C THR A 223 22.27 18.89 -10.41
N VAL A 224 21.05 18.55 -9.97
CA VAL A 224 20.71 17.17 -9.54
C VAL A 224 20.66 16.21 -10.74
N ASN A 225 20.18 16.67 -11.89
CA ASN A 225 20.13 15.90 -13.12
C ASN A 225 21.54 15.57 -13.65
N THR A 226 22.47 16.53 -13.57
CA THR A 226 23.86 16.33 -13.94
C THR A 226 24.56 15.34 -13.01
N GLU A 227 24.30 15.41 -11.69
CA GLU A 227 24.81 14.44 -10.72
C GLU A 227 24.28 13.03 -11.02
N LEU A 228 22.97 12.89 -11.31
CA LEU A 228 22.36 11.63 -11.71
C LEU A 228 23.00 11.07 -12.98
N ALA A 229 23.18 11.90 -14.02
CA ALA A 229 23.79 11.51 -15.28
C ALA A 229 25.23 11.01 -15.07
N HIS A 230 26.01 11.69 -14.24
CA HIS A 230 27.37 11.27 -13.90
C HIS A 230 27.39 9.92 -13.15
N THR A 231 26.53 9.78 -12.13
CA THR A 231 26.40 8.54 -11.35
C THR A 231 25.91 7.37 -12.22
N ALA A 232 24.96 7.62 -13.12
CA ALA A 232 24.45 6.64 -14.08
C ALA A 232 25.56 6.19 -15.04
N THR A 233 26.30 7.11 -15.63
CA THR A 233 27.41 6.81 -16.54
C THR A 233 28.47 5.97 -15.86
N LYS A 234 28.86 6.30 -14.62
CA LYS A 234 29.83 5.51 -13.84
C LYS A 234 29.28 4.12 -13.52
N THR A 235 28.03 4.00 -13.14
CA THR A 235 27.38 2.74 -12.77
C THR A 235 27.26 1.81 -13.97
N PHE A 236 26.68 2.31 -15.07
CA PHE A 236 26.48 1.51 -16.27
C PHE A 236 27.79 1.20 -16.97
N GLY A 237 28.77 2.12 -16.99
CA GLY A 237 30.10 1.90 -17.51
C GLY A 237 30.82 0.72 -16.86
N ASN A 238 30.66 0.55 -15.53
CA ASN A 238 31.19 -0.63 -14.83
C ASN A 238 30.34 -1.89 -15.05
N ALA A 239 29.00 -1.75 -15.12
CA ALA A 239 28.09 -2.87 -15.32
C ALA A 239 28.22 -3.50 -16.71
N VAL A 240 28.50 -2.70 -17.74
CA VAL A 240 28.72 -3.16 -19.11
C VAL A 240 29.87 -4.18 -19.23
N LEU A 241 30.86 -4.14 -18.32
CA LEU A 241 31.98 -5.11 -18.31
C LEU A 241 31.54 -6.57 -18.15
N ASN A 242 30.34 -6.82 -17.59
CA ASN A 242 29.84 -8.19 -17.46
C ASN A 242 29.74 -8.93 -18.77
N LEU A 243 29.24 -8.27 -19.82
CA LEU A 243 29.04 -8.92 -21.13
C LEU A 243 30.35 -9.26 -21.85
N PRO A 244 31.33 -8.33 -22.00
CA PRO A 244 32.63 -8.65 -22.58
C PRO A 244 33.40 -9.75 -21.84
N VAL A 245 33.38 -9.75 -20.49
CA VAL A 245 34.04 -10.79 -19.69
C VAL A 245 33.39 -12.15 -19.93
N PHE A 246 32.05 -12.18 -19.97
CA PHE A 246 31.33 -13.41 -20.31
C PHE A 246 31.68 -13.91 -21.71
N GLN A 247 31.65 -13.04 -22.71
CA GLN A 247 32.00 -13.39 -24.10
C GLN A 247 33.46 -13.87 -24.23
N LEU A 248 34.39 -13.18 -23.57
CA LEU A 248 35.79 -13.59 -23.54
C LEU A 248 35.94 -14.99 -22.95
N SER A 249 35.31 -15.27 -21.81
CA SER A 249 35.35 -16.59 -21.18
C SER A 249 34.73 -17.66 -22.06
N MET A 250 33.67 -17.35 -22.80
CA MET A 250 33.04 -18.24 -23.76
C MET A 250 33.98 -18.56 -24.93
N TYR A 251 34.66 -17.55 -25.49
CA TYR A 251 35.60 -17.76 -26.56
C TYR A 251 36.86 -18.53 -26.12
N VAL A 252 37.36 -18.25 -24.91
CA VAL A 252 38.49 -19.00 -24.34
C VAL A 252 38.10 -20.48 -24.15
N ALA A 253 36.88 -20.74 -23.65
CA ALA A 253 36.36 -22.10 -23.53
C ALA A 253 36.28 -22.79 -24.90
N ALA A 254 35.69 -22.13 -25.90
CA ALA A 254 35.51 -22.65 -27.23
C ALA A 254 36.87 -22.96 -27.91
N ILE A 255 37.81 -22.02 -27.86
CA ILE A 255 39.16 -22.20 -28.42
C ILE A 255 39.90 -23.34 -27.72
N SER A 256 39.85 -23.41 -26.38
CA SER A 256 40.49 -24.48 -25.63
C SER A 256 39.94 -25.86 -25.98
N ILE A 257 38.60 -25.96 -26.09
CA ILE A 257 37.94 -27.21 -26.49
C ILE A 257 38.28 -27.60 -27.92
N LEU A 258 38.28 -26.64 -28.85
CA LEU A 258 38.68 -26.89 -30.24
C LEU A 258 40.14 -27.33 -30.34
N TRP A 259 41.06 -26.72 -29.60
CA TRP A 259 42.48 -27.06 -29.60
C TRP A 259 42.72 -28.45 -29.00
N ILE A 260 42.19 -28.72 -27.80
CA ILE A 260 42.36 -30.01 -27.11
C ILE A 260 41.61 -31.11 -27.88
N GLY A 261 40.36 -30.88 -28.27
CA GLY A 261 39.52 -31.81 -28.99
C GLY A 261 40.07 -32.13 -30.38
N GLY A 262 40.62 -31.11 -31.11
CA GLY A 262 41.27 -31.31 -32.39
C GLY A 262 42.50 -32.22 -32.28
N ARG A 263 43.33 -32.05 -31.25
CA ARG A 263 44.45 -32.95 -30.98
C ARG A 263 43.99 -34.38 -30.67
N MET A 264 42.90 -34.53 -29.89
CA MET A 264 42.32 -35.85 -29.57
C MET A 264 41.75 -36.52 -30.84
N ILE A 265 41.15 -35.76 -31.76
CA ILE A 265 40.65 -36.28 -33.03
C ILE A 265 41.82 -36.79 -33.89
N ILE A 266 42.94 -36.03 -34.01
CA ILE A 266 44.14 -36.44 -34.74
C ILE A 266 44.72 -37.70 -34.11
N ALA A 267 44.66 -37.87 -32.80
CA ALA A 267 45.09 -39.06 -32.07
C ALA A 267 44.10 -40.23 -32.18
N GLY A 268 42.93 -40.04 -32.76
CA GLY A 268 41.90 -41.09 -32.88
C GLY A 268 41.14 -41.39 -31.57
N GLU A 269 41.29 -40.52 -30.58
CA GLU A 269 40.68 -40.68 -29.23
C GLU A 269 39.29 -40.05 -29.11
N LEU A 270 38.89 -39.17 -30.04
CA LEU A 270 37.62 -38.45 -30.02
C LEU A 270 37.02 -38.38 -31.44
N GLY A 271 35.68 -38.50 -31.53
CA GLY A 271 34.98 -38.29 -32.80
C GLY A 271 34.72 -36.81 -33.08
N VAL A 272 34.51 -36.46 -34.32
CA VAL A 272 34.18 -35.08 -34.75
C VAL A 272 32.81 -34.67 -34.24
N GLY A 273 31.85 -35.63 -34.20
CA GLY A 273 30.52 -35.40 -33.66
C GLY A 273 30.53 -35.09 -32.16
N SER A 274 31.37 -35.82 -31.42
CA SER A 274 31.57 -35.57 -29.99
C SER A 274 32.12 -34.17 -29.72
N LEU A 275 33.08 -33.68 -30.53
CA LEU A 275 33.58 -32.31 -30.43
C LEU A 275 32.49 -31.28 -30.75
N THR A 276 31.68 -31.52 -31.78
CA THR A 276 30.55 -30.63 -32.16
C THR A 276 29.49 -30.57 -31.08
N GLY A 277 29.13 -31.72 -30.49
CA GLY A 277 28.24 -31.79 -29.32
C GLY A 277 28.80 -31.03 -28.13
N PHE A 278 30.10 -31.15 -27.85
CA PHE A 278 30.78 -30.42 -26.79
C PHE A 278 30.71 -28.89 -26.98
N MET A 279 30.88 -28.40 -28.21
CA MET A 279 30.74 -26.98 -28.55
C MET A 279 29.33 -26.45 -28.25
N SER A 280 28.30 -27.27 -28.50
CA SER A 280 26.92 -26.92 -28.13
C SER A 280 26.76 -26.77 -26.61
N TYR A 281 27.39 -27.62 -25.80
CA TYR A 281 27.38 -27.51 -24.35
C TYR A 281 28.11 -26.27 -23.83
N VAL A 282 29.16 -25.77 -24.50
CA VAL A 282 29.80 -24.51 -24.13
C VAL A 282 28.78 -23.40 -24.07
N LEU A 283 27.98 -23.22 -25.13
CA LEU A 283 26.98 -22.18 -25.22
C LEU A 283 25.89 -22.35 -24.12
N LEU A 284 25.38 -23.56 -23.95
CA LEU A 284 24.29 -23.85 -23.00
C LEU A 284 24.73 -23.67 -21.54
N ILE A 285 25.89 -24.22 -21.17
CA ILE A 285 26.41 -24.14 -19.78
C ILE A 285 26.83 -22.71 -19.44
N MET A 286 27.50 -21.99 -20.34
CA MET A 286 27.88 -20.60 -20.13
C MET A 286 26.64 -19.71 -19.95
N ASN A 287 25.65 -19.83 -20.85
CA ASN A 287 24.38 -19.09 -20.70
C ASN A 287 23.64 -19.41 -19.41
N SER A 288 23.70 -20.64 -18.89
CA SER A 288 23.05 -21.01 -17.63
C SER A 288 23.60 -20.22 -16.45
N LEU A 289 24.88 -19.94 -16.40
CA LEU A 289 25.51 -19.14 -15.35
C LEU A 289 25.03 -17.68 -15.40
N MET A 290 24.85 -17.12 -16.60
CA MET A 290 24.29 -15.77 -16.77
C MET A 290 22.84 -15.72 -16.36
N MET A 291 22.05 -16.75 -16.67
CA MET A 291 20.65 -16.86 -16.20
C MET A 291 20.56 -16.87 -14.68
N ILE A 292 21.41 -17.65 -13.99
CA ILE A 292 21.45 -17.70 -12.52
C ILE A 292 21.76 -16.30 -11.93
N SER A 293 22.72 -15.59 -12.51
CA SER A 293 23.09 -14.24 -12.08
C SER A 293 21.91 -13.24 -12.20
N ASN A 294 21.18 -13.27 -13.31
CA ASN A 294 20.04 -12.38 -13.55
C ASN A 294 18.87 -12.67 -12.61
N VAL A 295 18.62 -13.94 -12.30
CA VAL A 295 17.56 -14.36 -11.37
C VAL A 295 17.80 -13.84 -9.97
N PHE A 296 19.06 -13.79 -9.54
CA PHE A 296 19.42 -13.30 -8.21
C PHE A 296 18.93 -11.85 -7.97
N LEU A 297 19.11 -10.96 -8.95
CA LEU A 297 18.64 -9.58 -8.88
C LEU A 297 17.11 -9.49 -8.81
N LEU A 298 16.42 -10.30 -9.63
CA LEU A 298 14.96 -10.35 -9.65
C LEU A 298 14.39 -10.85 -8.31
N LEU A 299 15.01 -11.90 -7.76
CA LEU A 299 14.62 -12.47 -6.46
C LEU A 299 14.83 -11.47 -5.31
N THR A 300 15.94 -10.74 -5.32
CA THR A 300 16.24 -9.74 -4.29
C THR A 300 15.17 -8.65 -4.25
N ARG A 301 14.72 -8.15 -5.41
CA ARG A 301 13.63 -7.18 -5.51
C ARG A 301 12.31 -7.76 -5.00
N ALA A 302 11.97 -8.97 -5.42
CA ALA A 302 10.75 -9.64 -4.98
C ALA A 302 10.73 -9.87 -3.47
N LEU A 303 11.85 -10.28 -2.86
CA LEU A 303 11.95 -10.47 -1.41
C LEU A 303 11.75 -9.17 -0.62
N ALA A 304 12.21 -8.04 -1.13
CA ALA A 304 11.95 -6.73 -0.53
C ALA A 304 10.45 -6.36 -0.57
N SER A 305 9.78 -6.63 -1.70
CA SER A 305 8.31 -6.44 -1.81
C SER A 305 7.54 -7.37 -0.88
N VAL A 306 7.94 -8.63 -0.77
CA VAL A 306 7.35 -9.59 0.20
C VAL A 306 7.50 -9.08 1.63
N GLU A 307 8.64 -8.52 1.99
CA GLU A 307 8.87 -7.98 3.33
C GLU A 307 7.93 -6.81 3.64
N ARG A 308 7.71 -5.88 2.68
CA ARG A 308 6.78 -4.76 2.86
C ARG A 308 5.33 -5.23 3.03
N ILE A 309 4.89 -6.20 2.23
CA ILE A 309 3.55 -6.80 2.32
C ILE A 309 3.40 -7.56 3.64
N SER A 310 4.40 -8.37 4.02
CA SER A 310 4.32 -9.14 5.27
C SER A 310 4.27 -8.26 6.51
N ARG A 311 4.86 -7.07 6.52
CA ARG A 311 4.73 -6.12 7.63
C ARG A 311 3.26 -5.73 7.85
N VAL A 312 2.49 -5.51 6.77
CA VAL A 312 1.06 -5.20 6.89
C VAL A 312 0.26 -6.42 7.34
N ILE A 313 0.52 -7.59 6.74
CA ILE A 313 -0.23 -8.81 7.04
C ILE A 313 0.02 -9.28 8.48
N ASP A 314 1.26 -9.18 8.97
CA ASP A 314 1.66 -9.59 10.32
C ASP A 314 1.32 -8.54 11.40
N GLU A 315 0.92 -7.32 10.99
CA GLU A 315 0.58 -6.22 11.89
C GLU A 315 -0.54 -6.65 12.84
N LYS A 316 -0.39 -6.40 14.12
CA LYS A 316 -1.47 -6.67 15.10
C LYS A 316 -2.31 -5.41 15.28
N SER A 317 -3.62 -5.56 15.24
CA SER A 317 -4.50 -4.44 15.57
C SER A 317 -4.25 -3.97 17.00
N LEU A 318 -4.08 -2.68 17.18
CA LEU A 318 -3.90 -2.05 18.50
C LEU A 318 -5.18 -2.19 19.33
N ILE A 319 -6.35 -2.14 18.67
CA ILE A 319 -7.63 -2.38 19.33
C ILE A 319 -8.00 -3.86 19.18
N GLN A 320 -8.19 -4.51 20.31
CA GLN A 320 -8.65 -5.89 20.37
C GLN A 320 -10.07 -5.90 20.93
N ALA A 321 -11.03 -6.39 20.13
CA ALA A 321 -12.38 -6.63 20.61
C ALA A 321 -12.36 -7.75 21.64
N PRO A 322 -13.21 -7.69 22.68
CA PRO A 322 -13.42 -8.80 23.60
C PRO A 322 -13.96 -10.02 22.84
N THR A 323 -13.78 -11.20 23.39
CA THR A 323 -14.31 -12.43 22.77
C THR A 323 -15.85 -12.38 22.74
N ALA A 324 -16.44 -12.95 21.68
CA ALA A 324 -17.88 -12.85 21.42
C ALA A 324 -18.79 -13.31 22.59
N ASP A 325 -18.26 -14.16 23.49
CA ASP A 325 -18.97 -14.69 24.66
C ASP A 325 -19.03 -13.70 25.82
N VAL A 326 -18.17 -12.68 25.86
CA VAL A 326 -18.05 -11.69 26.93
C VAL A 326 -18.45 -10.28 26.45
N ALA A 327 -18.42 -10.03 25.15
CA ALA A 327 -18.69 -8.74 24.55
C ALA A 327 -20.13 -8.27 24.80
N VAL A 328 -20.25 -7.04 25.28
CA VAL A 328 -21.56 -6.36 25.45
C VAL A 328 -22.04 -5.92 24.08
N ARG A 329 -23.28 -6.26 23.72
CA ARG A 329 -23.83 -6.00 22.37
C ARG A 329 -24.86 -4.90 22.33
N GLU A 330 -25.16 -4.26 23.44
CA GLU A 330 -26.16 -3.20 23.52
C GLU A 330 -25.66 -2.08 24.43
N VAL A 331 -25.77 -0.84 23.96
CA VAL A 331 -25.48 0.36 24.74
C VAL A 331 -26.78 0.80 25.42
N ALA A 332 -26.77 0.84 26.72
CA ALA A 332 -27.99 1.07 27.54
C ALA A 332 -28.58 2.47 27.30
N ASP A 333 -27.75 3.50 27.36
CA ASP A 333 -28.14 4.89 27.16
C ASP A 333 -27.01 5.72 26.55
N GLY A 334 -27.25 7.02 26.35
CA GLY A 334 -26.28 7.96 25.77
C GLY A 334 -25.35 8.62 26.80
N SER A 335 -25.21 8.10 28.02
CA SER A 335 -24.28 8.67 28.99
C SER A 335 -22.83 8.41 28.58
N VAL A 336 -21.95 9.41 28.77
CA VAL A 336 -20.52 9.28 28.52
C VAL A 336 -19.76 9.75 29.75
N GLU A 337 -18.79 8.96 30.20
CA GLU A 337 -17.99 9.29 31.37
C GLU A 337 -16.50 8.98 31.09
N PHE A 338 -15.64 9.95 31.36
CA PHE A 338 -14.18 9.82 31.38
C PHE A 338 -13.75 9.76 32.85
N ARG A 339 -12.97 8.76 33.21
CA ARG A 339 -12.43 8.56 34.55
C ARG A 339 -10.93 8.54 34.50
N ASP A 340 -10.31 9.65 34.91
CA ASP A 340 -8.85 9.83 34.97
C ASP A 340 -8.18 9.42 33.65
N VAL A 341 -8.69 9.91 32.51
CA VAL A 341 -8.28 9.48 31.19
C VAL A 341 -7.09 10.30 30.71
N SER A 342 -5.97 9.61 30.39
CA SER A 342 -4.86 10.16 29.64
C SER A 342 -4.70 9.45 28.30
N PHE A 343 -4.25 10.19 27.29
CA PHE A 343 -4.13 9.65 25.92
C PHE A 343 -2.96 10.26 25.15
N LYS A 344 -2.24 9.40 24.44
CA LYS A 344 -1.25 9.75 23.42
C LYS A 344 -1.40 8.87 22.18
N TYR A 345 -1.18 9.44 21.00
CA TYR A 345 -1.26 8.69 19.73
C TYR A 345 -0.16 7.64 19.57
N ARG A 346 1.00 7.89 20.17
CA ARG A 346 2.17 6.99 20.12
C ARG A 346 2.68 6.75 21.53
N ALA A 347 2.93 5.50 21.86
CA ALA A 347 3.42 5.11 23.19
C ALA A 347 4.79 5.73 23.54
N ASP A 348 5.61 6.10 22.53
CA ASP A 348 6.90 6.76 22.67
C ASP A 348 6.83 8.29 22.67
N ALA A 349 5.64 8.89 22.56
CA ALA A 349 5.48 10.35 22.63
C ALA A 349 5.84 10.88 24.02
N ALA A 350 6.54 12.01 24.06
CA ALA A 350 7.00 12.62 25.31
C ALA A 350 5.84 13.25 26.11
N GLU A 351 4.82 13.75 25.44
CA GLU A 351 3.69 14.48 26.03
C GLU A 351 2.39 13.75 25.71
N ASP A 352 1.44 13.83 26.64
CA ASP A 352 0.08 13.36 26.45
C ASP A 352 -0.72 14.40 25.68
N VAL A 353 -1.63 13.94 24.82
CA VAL A 353 -2.58 14.81 24.10
C VAL A 353 -3.79 15.13 24.97
N LEU A 354 -4.14 14.20 25.86
CA LEU A 354 -5.12 14.40 26.92
C LEU A 354 -4.49 13.91 28.22
N GLU A 355 -4.69 14.68 29.30
CA GLU A 355 -4.07 14.43 30.60
C GLU A 355 -5.10 14.54 31.71
N HIS A 356 -5.31 13.44 32.44
CA HIS A 356 -6.18 13.36 33.63
C HIS A 356 -7.58 13.93 33.39
N ILE A 357 -8.25 13.49 32.30
CA ILE A 357 -9.62 13.93 31.99
C ILE A 357 -10.61 13.23 32.88
N ASP A 358 -11.33 14.01 33.72
CA ASP A 358 -12.52 13.62 34.46
C ASP A 358 -13.70 14.41 33.93
N LEU A 359 -14.62 13.76 33.22
CA LEU A 359 -15.78 14.41 32.60
C LEU A 359 -16.97 13.45 32.58
N ARG A 360 -18.15 13.95 32.95
CA ARG A 360 -19.42 13.23 32.85
C ARG A 360 -20.42 14.00 32.01
N ILE A 361 -21.00 13.31 31.04
CA ILE A 361 -22.02 13.79 30.12
C ILE A 361 -23.29 12.98 30.39
N GLU A 362 -24.37 13.66 30.77
CA GLU A 362 -25.65 13.02 31.08
C GLU A 362 -26.37 12.57 29.78
N PRO A 363 -27.15 11.48 29.82
CA PRO A 363 -27.87 11.01 28.64
C PRO A 363 -28.89 12.02 28.16
N GLY A 364 -29.02 12.19 26.85
CA GLY A 364 -29.96 13.12 26.20
C GLY A 364 -29.56 14.60 26.29
N SER A 365 -28.40 14.94 26.86
CA SER A 365 -27.93 16.33 26.94
C SER A 365 -27.14 16.73 25.68
N THR A 366 -27.15 18.04 25.38
CA THR A 366 -26.28 18.65 24.37
C THR A 366 -25.06 19.27 25.04
N VAL A 367 -23.86 18.81 24.67
CA VAL A 367 -22.61 19.29 25.25
C VAL A 367 -21.72 19.91 24.14
N GLY A 368 -21.32 21.15 24.36
CA GLY A 368 -20.32 21.83 23.54
C GLY A 368 -18.92 21.57 24.07
N VAL A 369 -17.96 21.28 23.18
CA VAL A 369 -16.55 21.19 23.53
C VAL A 369 -15.79 22.29 22.80
N LEU A 370 -15.22 23.21 23.58
CA LEU A 370 -14.49 24.39 23.11
C LEU A 370 -13.04 24.35 23.55
N GLY A 371 -12.16 25.03 22.81
CA GLY A 371 -10.73 25.14 23.15
C GLY A 371 -9.89 25.54 21.96
N GLY A 372 -8.63 25.87 22.20
CA GLY A 372 -7.67 26.25 21.16
C GLY A 372 -7.39 25.12 20.15
N THR A 373 -6.71 25.47 19.07
CA THR A 373 -6.19 24.45 18.13
C THR A 373 -5.12 23.62 18.84
N GLY A 374 -5.24 22.30 18.77
CA GLY A 374 -4.31 21.38 19.44
C GLY A 374 -4.68 21.01 20.88
N SER A 375 -5.75 21.56 21.46
CA SER A 375 -6.17 21.27 22.84
C SER A 375 -6.73 19.85 23.10
N GLY A 376 -6.75 18.97 22.09
CA GLY A 376 -7.17 17.57 22.26
C GLY A 376 -8.66 17.28 22.01
N LYS A 377 -9.48 18.25 21.53
CA LYS A 377 -10.93 18.09 21.33
C LYS A 377 -11.31 16.88 20.47
N SER A 378 -10.74 16.75 19.29
CA SER A 378 -11.01 15.62 18.39
C SER A 378 -10.54 14.31 19.01
N SER A 379 -9.41 14.31 19.73
CA SER A 379 -8.89 13.13 20.42
C SER A 379 -9.87 12.66 21.50
N LEU A 380 -10.48 13.59 22.27
CA LEU A 380 -11.47 13.28 23.30
C LEU A 380 -12.64 12.48 22.72
N VAL A 381 -13.25 12.97 21.63
CA VAL A 381 -14.44 12.31 21.07
C VAL A 381 -14.12 11.03 20.30
N GLN A 382 -12.90 10.87 19.77
CA GLN A 382 -12.45 9.65 19.11
C GLN A 382 -12.33 8.48 20.10
N LEU A 383 -12.06 8.74 21.37
CA LEU A 383 -12.06 7.73 22.43
C LEU A 383 -13.45 7.19 22.72
N ILE A 384 -14.52 8.01 22.59
CA ILE A 384 -15.91 7.59 22.83
C ILE A 384 -16.33 6.50 21.84
N ALA A 385 -16.02 6.68 20.55
CA ALA A 385 -16.29 5.69 19.50
C ALA A 385 -15.24 4.57 19.46
N ARG A 386 -14.29 4.55 20.40
CA ARG A 386 -13.17 3.63 20.46
C ARG A 386 -12.46 3.51 19.11
N LEU A 387 -12.14 4.67 18.51
CA LEU A 387 -11.24 4.72 17.34
C LEU A 387 -9.78 4.55 17.80
N TYR A 388 -9.50 4.96 19.04
CA TYR A 388 -8.29 4.70 19.82
C TYR A 388 -8.67 4.23 21.21
N ASP A 389 -7.81 3.50 21.89
CA ASP A 389 -7.94 3.18 23.31
C ASP A 389 -7.20 4.23 24.14
N ALA A 390 -7.75 4.60 25.31
CA ALA A 390 -7.07 5.45 26.27
C ALA A 390 -5.76 4.83 26.73
N SER A 391 -4.72 5.65 26.94
CA SER A 391 -3.42 5.20 27.46
C SER A 391 -3.53 4.83 28.94
N GLU A 392 -4.28 5.64 29.71
CA GLU A 392 -4.59 5.43 31.12
C GLU A 392 -6.04 5.79 31.40
N GLY A 393 -6.61 5.25 32.48
CA GLY A 393 -7.98 5.49 32.87
C GLY A 393 -9.01 4.67 32.08
N ALA A 394 -10.28 5.11 32.10
CA ALA A 394 -11.39 4.42 31.46
C ALA A 394 -12.39 5.40 30.84
N VAL A 395 -12.85 5.09 29.63
CA VAL A 395 -13.97 5.77 28.96
C VAL A 395 -15.18 4.88 29.02
N LEU A 396 -16.29 5.38 29.56
CA LEU A 396 -17.54 4.64 29.69
C LEU A 396 -18.60 5.25 28.77
N VAL A 397 -19.39 4.39 28.14
CA VAL A 397 -20.60 4.75 27.38
C VAL A 397 -21.74 3.89 27.87
N GLY A 398 -22.91 4.48 28.20
CA GLY A 398 -24.00 3.73 28.82
C GLY A 398 -23.59 3.05 30.13
N GLY A 399 -22.68 3.67 30.90
CA GLY A 399 -22.19 3.18 32.18
C GLY A 399 -21.22 2.00 32.13
N ARG A 400 -20.77 1.57 30.94
CA ARG A 400 -19.78 0.48 30.74
C ARG A 400 -18.55 0.95 29.97
N ASP A 401 -17.40 0.38 30.29
CA ASP A 401 -16.15 0.67 29.60
C ASP A 401 -16.26 0.33 28.10
N VAL A 402 -15.78 1.24 27.24
CA VAL A 402 -15.81 1.04 25.79
C VAL A 402 -15.04 -0.22 25.35
N ARG A 403 -14.11 -0.69 26.18
CA ARG A 403 -13.31 -1.91 25.93
C ARG A 403 -14.11 -3.20 26.10
N ASP A 404 -15.24 -3.16 26.80
CA ASP A 404 -16.09 -4.33 27.05
C ASP A 404 -17.13 -4.57 25.95
N TYR A 405 -17.32 -3.59 25.06
CA TYR A 405 -18.27 -3.69 23.97
C TYR A 405 -17.75 -4.45 22.76
N ASP A 406 -18.68 -5.14 22.07
CA ASP A 406 -18.48 -5.44 20.65
C ASP A 406 -18.30 -4.13 19.87
N LEU A 407 -17.26 -4.04 19.02
CA LEU A 407 -16.94 -2.80 18.31
C LEU A 407 -18.04 -2.34 17.36
N ALA A 408 -18.77 -3.27 16.74
CA ALA A 408 -19.87 -2.93 15.86
C ALA A 408 -21.01 -2.34 16.68
N ALA A 409 -21.40 -2.99 17.78
CA ALA A 409 -22.46 -2.52 18.66
C ALA A 409 -22.16 -1.13 19.25
N LEU A 410 -20.94 -0.89 19.73
CA LEU A 410 -20.53 0.42 20.22
C LEU A 410 -20.60 1.49 19.13
N ARG A 411 -20.02 1.21 17.95
CA ARG A 411 -19.96 2.15 16.85
C ARG A 411 -21.30 2.36 16.17
N ASP A 412 -22.25 1.45 16.31
CA ASP A 412 -23.62 1.66 15.86
C ASP A 412 -24.38 2.60 16.82
N ALA A 413 -24.12 2.50 18.11
CA ALA A 413 -24.69 3.41 19.11
C ALA A 413 -24.02 4.79 19.16
N VAL A 414 -22.78 4.92 18.68
CA VAL A 414 -22.03 6.18 18.63
C VAL A 414 -21.87 6.63 17.18
N GLY A 415 -22.65 7.62 16.77
CA GLY A 415 -22.53 8.27 15.46
C GLY A 415 -21.52 9.42 15.52
N ILE A 416 -20.54 9.43 14.64
CA ILE A 416 -19.55 10.51 14.55
C ILE A 416 -19.50 11.10 13.14
N VAL A 417 -19.65 12.41 13.04
CA VAL A 417 -19.38 13.18 11.83
C VAL A 417 -17.99 13.74 11.96
N LEU A 418 -17.04 13.16 11.21
CA LEU A 418 -15.63 13.51 11.27
C LEU A 418 -15.35 14.88 10.64
N GLN A 419 -14.30 15.55 11.07
CA GLN A 419 -13.84 16.82 10.52
C GLN A 419 -13.59 16.73 9.00
N LYS A 420 -12.97 15.65 8.52
CA LYS A 420 -12.77 15.39 7.09
C LYS A 420 -13.95 14.60 6.54
N ASN A 421 -14.87 15.32 5.89
CA ASN A 421 -16.05 14.74 5.27
C ASN A 421 -15.69 13.96 3.98
N VAL A 422 -15.96 12.66 3.98
CA VAL A 422 -15.66 11.76 2.86
C VAL A 422 -16.95 11.16 2.32
N LEU A 423 -17.19 11.35 1.01
CA LEU A 423 -18.23 10.66 0.26
C LEU A 423 -17.58 9.66 -0.70
N PHE A 424 -18.24 8.53 -0.89
CA PHE A 424 -17.81 7.49 -1.80
C PHE A 424 -18.38 7.74 -3.21
N THR A 425 -17.69 7.24 -4.21
CA THR A 425 -18.19 7.20 -5.58
C THR A 425 -19.47 6.35 -5.62
N GLY A 426 -20.50 6.84 -6.27
CA GLY A 426 -21.82 6.21 -6.36
C GLY A 426 -22.93 7.23 -6.20
N THR A 427 -24.15 6.79 -5.95
CA THR A 427 -25.31 7.66 -5.78
C THR A 427 -25.38 8.29 -4.40
N VAL A 428 -26.22 9.32 -4.26
CA VAL A 428 -26.58 9.89 -2.94
C VAL A 428 -27.18 8.80 -2.05
N ARG A 429 -28.08 7.99 -2.59
CA ARG A 429 -28.72 6.84 -1.92
C ARG A 429 -27.68 5.90 -1.34
N GLU A 430 -26.73 5.41 -2.15
CA GLU A 430 -25.68 4.51 -1.72
C GLU A 430 -24.83 5.11 -0.61
N ASN A 431 -24.52 6.40 -0.68
CA ASN A 431 -23.78 7.10 0.36
C ASN A 431 -24.57 7.21 1.69
N LEU A 432 -25.87 7.46 1.62
CA LEU A 432 -26.74 7.54 2.80
C LEU A 432 -26.95 6.16 3.45
N GLN A 433 -27.11 5.11 2.62
CA GLN A 433 -27.28 3.73 3.07
C GLN A 433 -26.07 3.15 3.82
N TRP A 434 -24.92 3.83 3.81
CA TRP A 434 -23.83 3.50 4.75
C TRP A 434 -24.22 3.68 6.21
N GLY A 435 -25.16 4.59 6.51
CA GLY A 435 -25.71 4.77 7.84
C GLY A 435 -26.76 3.70 8.21
N ALA A 436 -27.61 3.33 7.25
CA ALA A 436 -28.63 2.29 7.40
C ALA A 436 -28.86 1.60 6.05
N PRO A 437 -28.30 0.38 5.84
CA PRO A 437 -28.36 -0.32 4.54
C PRO A 437 -29.77 -0.59 4.01
N ASP A 438 -30.71 -0.82 4.92
CA ASP A 438 -32.09 -1.17 4.62
C ASP A 438 -33.06 0.03 4.70
N ALA A 439 -32.52 1.27 4.81
CA ALA A 439 -33.35 2.47 4.92
C ALA A 439 -34.25 2.68 3.69
N THR A 440 -35.52 2.95 3.95
CA THR A 440 -36.51 3.30 2.92
C THR A 440 -36.27 4.71 2.38
N ASP A 441 -36.79 5.00 1.20
CA ASP A 441 -36.69 6.34 0.60
C ASP A 441 -37.25 7.43 1.52
N GLU A 442 -38.31 7.11 2.27
CA GLU A 442 -38.90 8.05 3.24
C GLU A 442 -37.95 8.36 4.38
N GLU A 443 -37.22 7.37 4.90
CA GLU A 443 -36.21 7.56 5.95
C GLU A 443 -35.00 8.33 5.42
N LEU A 444 -34.53 8.01 4.21
CA LEU A 444 -33.47 8.75 3.54
C LEU A 444 -33.82 10.22 3.37
N LEU A 445 -35.02 10.51 2.86
CA LEU A 445 -35.48 11.89 2.67
C LEU A 445 -35.73 12.62 4.00
N ARG A 446 -36.15 11.90 5.06
CA ARG A 446 -36.29 12.46 6.41
C ARG A 446 -34.91 12.90 6.96
N ALA A 447 -33.90 12.04 6.83
CA ALA A 447 -32.53 12.38 7.22
C ALA A 447 -31.97 13.54 6.38
N CYS A 448 -32.27 13.58 5.08
CA CYS A 448 -31.91 14.68 4.20
C CYS A 448 -32.54 16.02 4.69
N ARG A 449 -33.81 16.03 5.07
CA ARG A 449 -34.45 17.22 5.63
C ARG A 449 -33.81 17.66 6.95
N ALA A 450 -33.55 16.71 7.85
CA ALA A 450 -32.92 17.02 9.13
C ALA A 450 -31.51 17.64 8.98
N ALA A 451 -30.80 17.28 7.93
CA ALA A 451 -29.48 17.84 7.60
C ALA A 451 -29.54 18.97 6.53
N CYS A 452 -30.73 19.48 6.19
CA CYS A 452 -30.94 20.51 5.17
C CYS A 452 -30.37 20.15 3.79
N VAL A 453 -30.29 18.87 3.43
CA VAL A 453 -29.84 18.37 2.13
C VAL A 453 -30.92 18.62 1.06
N ASP A 454 -32.20 18.64 1.45
CA ASP A 454 -33.34 18.88 0.59
C ASP A 454 -33.25 20.21 -0.16
N GLU A 455 -32.58 21.22 0.39
CA GLU A 455 -32.35 22.52 -0.26
C GLU A 455 -31.57 22.41 -1.60
N PHE A 456 -30.81 21.32 -1.80
CA PHE A 456 -30.00 21.12 -3.00
C PHE A 456 -30.13 19.71 -3.63
N LEU A 457 -30.86 18.80 -2.99
CA LEU A 457 -30.96 17.40 -3.40
C LEU A 457 -31.42 17.24 -4.85
N ASP A 458 -32.46 17.97 -5.25
CA ASP A 458 -32.97 17.92 -6.62
C ASP A 458 -31.96 18.42 -7.65
N ARG A 459 -31.13 19.40 -7.30
CA ARG A 459 -30.09 19.95 -8.17
C ARG A 459 -28.95 18.97 -8.47
N ILE A 460 -28.73 18.01 -7.59
CA ILE A 460 -27.71 16.97 -7.77
C ILE A 460 -28.29 15.66 -8.29
N GLY A 461 -29.57 15.63 -8.71
CA GLY A 461 -30.23 14.47 -9.31
C GLY A 461 -31.04 13.61 -8.34
N GLY A 462 -31.43 14.15 -7.18
CA GLY A 462 -32.20 13.43 -6.17
C GLY A 462 -31.39 12.36 -5.45
N LEU A 463 -32.07 11.36 -4.89
CA LEU A 463 -31.41 10.23 -4.21
C LEU A 463 -30.55 9.39 -5.17
N ASP A 464 -30.89 9.34 -6.45
CA ASP A 464 -30.17 8.56 -7.47
C ASP A 464 -29.11 9.39 -8.23
N GLY A 465 -28.91 10.65 -7.80
CA GLY A 465 -27.86 11.52 -8.31
C GLY A 465 -26.46 10.96 -8.04
N GLU A 466 -25.61 10.91 -9.07
CA GLU A 466 -24.27 10.38 -8.96
C GLU A 466 -23.28 11.37 -8.34
N LEU A 467 -22.54 10.89 -7.36
CA LEU A 467 -21.42 11.58 -6.72
C LEU A 467 -20.10 11.01 -7.26
N GLY A 468 -19.26 11.85 -7.82
CA GLY A 468 -17.94 11.47 -8.28
C GLY A 468 -17.00 11.11 -7.13
N GLN A 469 -15.78 10.71 -7.47
CA GLN A 469 -14.75 10.31 -6.50
C GLN A 469 -14.54 11.40 -5.42
N GLY A 470 -14.66 11.02 -4.16
CA GLY A 470 -14.58 11.93 -3.03
C GLY A 470 -15.67 13.00 -2.99
N GLY A 471 -16.83 12.76 -3.65
CA GLY A 471 -17.93 13.73 -3.76
C GLY A 471 -17.57 14.88 -4.72
N ALA A 472 -16.86 14.62 -5.81
CA ALA A 472 -16.67 15.60 -6.87
C ALA A 472 -18.05 16.01 -7.42
N GLY A 473 -18.28 17.31 -7.56
CA GLY A 473 -19.57 17.84 -8.02
C GLY A 473 -20.44 18.44 -6.91
N VAL A 474 -20.12 18.24 -5.63
CA VAL A 474 -20.79 18.91 -4.52
C VAL A 474 -19.81 19.78 -3.72
N SER A 475 -20.32 20.90 -3.18
CA SER A 475 -19.49 21.83 -2.38
C SER A 475 -19.11 21.21 -1.02
N GLY A 476 -18.13 21.81 -0.32
CA GLY A 476 -17.73 21.37 1.02
C GLY A 476 -18.88 21.29 2.01
N GLY A 477 -19.72 22.32 2.07
CA GLY A 477 -20.91 22.35 2.94
C GLY A 477 -21.99 21.34 2.53
N GLN A 478 -22.12 21.03 1.22
CA GLN A 478 -23.04 19.98 0.76
C GLN A 478 -22.54 18.59 1.13
N LYS A 479 -21.21 18.33 0.99
CA LYS A 479 -20.59 17.08 1.48
C LYS A 479 -20.85 16.88 2.97
N GLN A 480 -20.67 17.91 3.74
CA GLN A 480 -20.84 17.91 5.18
C GLN A 480 -22.27 17.56 5.55
N ARG A 481 -23.27 18.23 4.95
CA ARG A 481 -24.70 17.94 5.17
C ARG A 481 -25.08 16.51 4.78
N LEU A 482 -24.54 15.96 3.70
CA LEU A 482 -24.71 14.55 3.32
C LEU A 482 -24.08 13.59 4.35
N CYS A 483 -22.92 13.91 4.91
CA CYS A 483 -22.31 13.12 5.99
C CYS A 483 -23.11 13.19 7.28
N ILE A 484 -23.71 14.33 7.60
CA ILE A 484 -24.63 14.49 8.74
C ILE A 484 -25.86 13.61 8.52
N ALA A 485 -26.54 13.70 7.35
CA ALA A 485 -27.70 12.88 7.02
C ALA A 485 -27.39 11.37 7.14
N ARG A 486 -26.24 10.94 6.64
CA ARG A 486 -25.76 9.56 6.75
C ARG A 486 -25.61 9.11 8.21
N THR A 487 -25.09 9.99 9.07
CA THR A 487 -24.88 9.65 10.48
C THR A 487 -26.19 9.62 11.24
N LEU A 488 -27.15 10.49 10.94
CA LEU A 488 -28.49 10.52 11.53
C LEU A 488 -29.28 9.23 11.27
N LEU A 489 -29.09 8.62 10.09
CA LEU A 489 -29.75 7.35 9.74
C LEU A 489 -29.36 6.17 10.63
N LYS A 490 -28.26 6.25 11.37
CA LYS A 490 -27.87 5.23 12.36
C LYS A 490 -28.73 5.25 13.61
N HIS A 491 -29.52 6.31 13.86
CA HIS A 491 -30.24 6.54 15.11
C HIS A 491 -29.37 6.33 16.37
N PRO A 492 -28.22 7.02 16.45
CA PRO A 492 -27.25 6.76 17.50
C PRO A 492 -27.75 7.23 18.88
N ARG A 493 -27.27 6.57 19.96
CA ARG A 493 -27.46 7.03 21.35
C ARG A 493 -26.58 8.24 21.68
N VAL A 494 -25.39 8.31 21.05
CA VAL A 494 -24.46 9.43 21.17
C VAL A 494 -24.12 9.93 19.76
N LEU A 495 -24.38 11.20 19.49
CA LEU A 495 -24.12 11.85 18.21
C LEU A 495 -23.02 12.90 18.38
N ILE A 496 -21.92 12.74 17.65
CA ILE A 496 -20.72 13.57 17.77
C ILE A 496 -20.51 14.36 16.48
N PHE A 497 -20.33 15.67 16.61
CA PHE A 497 -19.94 16.58 15.53
C PHE A 497 -18.51 17.08 15.78
N ASP A 498 -17.54 16.54 15.07
CA ASP A 498 -16.12 16.96 15.18
C ASP A 498 -15.82 18.06 14.17
N ASP A 499 -15.97 19.34 14.59
CA ASP A 499 -15.80 20.56 13.78
C ASP A 499 -16.52 20.47 12.41
N SER A 500 -17.63 19.75 12.40
CA SER A 500 -18.28 19.31 11.18
C SER A 500 -19.33 20.29 10.66
N THR A 501 -19.45 21.49 11.24
CA THR A 501 -20.33 22.56 10.74
C THR A 501 -19.55 23.78 10.24
N SER A 502 -18.23 23.74 10.28
CA SER A 502 -17.36 24.88 9.91
C SER A 502 -17.47 25.31 8.43
N ALA A 503 -17.85 24.42 7.52
CA ALA A 503 -18.04 24.71 6.10
C ALA A 503 -19.52 25.02 5.73
N VAL A 504 -20.42 25.02 6.70
CA VAL A 504 -21.83 25.39 6.54
C VAL A 504 -22.03 26.83 7.01
N ASP A 505 -22.93 27.57 6.34
CA ASP A 505 -23.28 28.92 6.78
C ASP A 505 -24.04 28.90 8.11
N MET A 506 -23.98 29.99 8.87
CA MET A 506 -24.53 30.07 10.22
C MET A 506 -26.05 29.83 10.30
N ALA A 507 -26.80 30.23 9.27
CA ALA A 507 -28.26 30.05 9.28
C ALA A 507 -28.63 28.57 9.07
N THR A 508 -27.91 27.88 8.17
CA THR A 508 -28.09 26.44 7.93
C THR A 508 -27.62 25.63 9.14
N ASP A 509 -26.47 26.00 9.77
CA ASP A 509 -25.99 25.36 10.99
C ASP A 509 -27.01 25.45 12.15
N ALA A 510 -27.64 26.63 12.34
CA ALA A 510 -28.67 26.80 13.34
C ALA A 510 -29.88 25.89 13.09
N LYS A 511 -30.37 25.79 11.85
CA LYS A 511 -31.46 24.88 11.46
C LYS A 511 -31.11 23.40 11.74
N ILE A 512 -29.91 22.98 11.35
CA ILE A 512 -29.45 21.61 11.59
C ILE A 512 -29.46 21.31 13.10
N ARG A 513 -28.95 22.22 13.93
CA ARG A 513 -28.94 22.07 15.40
C ARG A 513 -30.36 22.02 15.96
N GLU A 514 -31.27 22.83 15.46
CA GLU A 514 -32.68 22.80 15.88
C GLU A 514 -33.33 21.44 15.55
N HIS A 515 -33.11 20.90 14.37
CA HIS A 515 -33.60 19.58 13.99
C HIS A 515 -33.01 18.46 14.86
N ILE A 516 -31.72 18.55 15.17
CA ILE A 516 -31.01 17.54 15.99
C ILE A 516 -31.52 17.60 17.44
N ALA A 517 -31.75 18.77 18.00
CA ALA A 517 -32.28 18.93 19.35
C ALA A 517 -33.68 18.29 19.54
N GLN A 518 -34.42 18.03 18.46
CA GLN A 518 -35.70 17.34 18.48
C GLN A 518 -35.60 15.81 18.47
N ILE A 519 -34.39 15.24 18.31
CA ILE A 519 -34.20 13.79 18.31
C ILE A 519 -34.22 13.28 19.75
N PRO A 520 -35.21 12.45 20.12
CA PRO A 520 -35.33 11.99 21.51
C PRO A 520 -34.19 11.01 21.87
N ASP A 521 -33.87 10.96 23.17
CA ASP A 521 -32.95 9.99 23.78
C ASP A 521 -31.52 9.95 23.16
N THR A 522 -31.10 11.03 22.48
CA THR A 522 -29.78 11.14 21.87
C THR A 522 -28.94 12.20 22.58
N THR A 523 -27.77 11.80 23.06
CA THR A 523 -26.78 12.73 23.60
C THR A 523 -25.99 13.34 22.45
N VAL A 524 -25.88 14.67 22.41
CA VAL A 524 -25.22 15.40 21.34
C VAL A 524 -23.95 16.04 21.85
N ILE A 525 -22.81 15.76 21.18
CA ILE A 525 -21.50 16.36 21.50
C ILE A 525 -21.05 17.18 20.31
N ILE A 526 -20.86 18.47 20.47
CA ILE A 526 -20.49 19.41 19.42
C ILE A 526 -19.11 19.96 19.71
N ILE A 527 -18.11 19.55 18.92
CA ILE A 527 -16.82 20.23 18.90
C ILE A 527 -16.95 21.42 17.97
N ALA A 528 -16.66 22.59 18.48
CA ALA A 528 -16.69 23.81 17.70
C ALA A 528 -15.49 24.71 18.02
N GLN A 529 -15.09 25.48 17.02
CA GLN A 529 -14.13 26.57 17.18
C GLN A 529 -14.86 27.89 17.45
N ARG A 530 -16.15 27.97 17.08
CA ARG A 530 -16.99 29.16 17.26
C ARG A 530 -17.89 29.00 18.46
N ILE A 531 -17.87 29.99 19.37
CA ILE A 531 -18.74 30.00 20.53
C ILE A 531 -20.22 29.97 20.13
N ALA A 532 -20.61 30.70 19.06
CA ALA A 532 -21.98 30.73 18.56
C ALA A 532 -22.56 29.33 18.24
N SER A 533 -21.70 28.33 17.98
CA SER A 533 -22.16 26.96 17.72
C SER A 533 -22.46 26.15 18.99
N VAL A 534 -22.00 26.59 20.16
CA VAL A 534 -22.13 25.85 21.43
C VAL A 534 -22.76 26.65 22.56
N MET A 535 -23.05 27.93 22.37
CA MET A 535 -23.56 28.82 23.43
C MET A 535 -24.93 28.39 23.97
N ASP A 536 -25.72 27.70 23.15
CA ASP A 536 -27.05 27.19 23.52
C ASP A 536 -27.02 25.76 24.07
N ALA A 537 -25.81 25.13 24.20
CA ALA A 537 -25.66 23.80 24.76
C ALA A 537 -26.00 23.78 26.27
N ASP A 538 -26.51 22.64 26.75
CA ASP A 538 -26.83 22.44 28.19
C ASP A 538 -25.58 22.59 29.05
N ARG A 539 -24.45 22.14 28.55
CA ARG A 539 -23.12 22.28 29.16
C ARG A 539 -22.06 22.56 28.08
N ILE A 540 -21.06 23.34 28.46
CA ILE A 540 -19.87 23.61 27.63
C ILE A 540 -18.65 23.13 28.42
N VAL A 541 -17.81 22.37 27.79
CA VAL A 541 -16.51 21.89 28.28
C VAL A 541 -15.44 22.74 27.63
N VAL A 542 -14.63 23.43 28.41
CA VAL A 542 -13.46 24.19 27.95
C VAL A 542 -12.23 23.31 28.10
N LEU A 543 -11.62 22.95 26.99
CA LEU A 543 -10.37 22.19 26.94
C LEU A 543 -9.20 23.13 26.66
N ASP A 544 -8.19 23.06 27.51
CA ASP A 544 -6.93 23.78 27.32
C ASP A 544 -5.75 22.86 27.62
N ASP A 545 -4.77 22.84 26.72
CA ASP A 545 -3.54 22.04 26.83
C ASP A 545 -3.78 20.59 27.30
N GLY A 546 -4.75 19.93 26.68
CA GLY A 546 -5.08 18.52 26.97
C GLY A 546 -5.84 18.27 28.27
N ARG A 547 -6.28 19.31 28.99
CA ARG A 547 -7.00 19.21 30.28
C ARG A 547 -8.37 19.89 30.22
N VAL A 548 -9.28 19.44 31.06
CA VAL A 548 -10.56 20.14 31.27
C VAL A 548 -10.31 21.34 32.18
N HIS A 549 -10.43 22.55 31.63
CA HIS A 549 -10.24 23.79 32.37
C HIS A 549 -11.54 24.22 33.08
N GLY A 550 -12.68 24.12 32.41
CA GLY A 550 -13.97 24.50 32.97
C GLY A 550 -15.13 23.72 32.37
N VAL A 551 -16.19 23.53 33.14
CA VAL A 551 -17.44 22.92 32.69
C VAL A 551 -18.60 23.72 33.25
N GLY A 552 -19.49 24.24 32.40
CA GLY A 552 -20.64 25.04 32.83
C GLY A 552 -21.55 25.43 31.68
N THR A 553 -22.58 26.18 31.97
CA THR A 553 -23.40 26.87 30.95
C THR A 553 -22.64 28.08 30.40
N HIS A 554 -23.07 28.60 29.26
CA HIS A 554 -22.51 29.83 28.69
C HIS A 554 -22.41 30.98 29.72
N LYS A 555 -23.45 31.17 30.55
CA LYS A 555 -23.48 32.24 31.55
C LYS A 555 -22.49 31.98 32.70
N GLU A 556 -22.38 30.76 33.15
CA GLU A 556 -21.47 30.38 34.25
C GLU A 556 -20.01 30.56 33.80
N LEU A 557 -19.65 30.08 32.60
CA LEU A 557 -18.31 30.19 32.07
C LEU A 557 -17.95 31.64 31.74
N LEU A 558 -18.87 32.41 31.20
CA LEU A 558 -18.64 33.84 30.95
C LEU A 558 -18.40 34.64 32.24
N ALA A 559 -18.95 34.19 33.35
CA ALA A 559 -18.76 34.84 34.66
C ALA A 559 -17.50 34.38 35.40
N GLY A 560 -17.03 33.12 35.17
CA GLY A 560 -16.03 32.51 36.05
C GLY A 560 -14.82 31.88 35.35
N ASP A 561 -14.82 31.68 34.03
CA ASP A 561 -13.75 31.01 33.29
C ASP A 561 -13.01 32.01 32.42
N ASN A 562 -11.73 32.24 32.72
CA ASN A 562 -10.91 33.22 32.03
C ASN A 562 -10.60 32.84 30.57
N ILE A 563 -10.40 31.54 30.27
CA ILE A 563 -10.12 31.04 28.89
C ILE A 563 -11.38 31.22 28.04
N TYR A 564 -12.55 30.86 28.59
CA TYR A 564 -13.80 31.05 27.88
C TYR A 564 -14.08 32.54 27.59
N GLN A 565 -13.80 33.43 28.56
CA GLN A 565 -13.92 34.88 28.41
C GLN A 565 -13.00 35.41 27.29
N GLU A 566 -11.76 34.95 27.26
CA GLU A 566 -10.77 35.34 26.23
C GLU A 566 -11.24 34.94 24.84
N ILE A 567 -11.68 33.67 24.68
CA ILE A 567 -12.19 33.17 23.38
C ILE A 567 -13.44 33.95 22.98
N TYR A 568 -14.34 34.27 23.94
CA TYR A 568 -15.56 35.02 23.69
C TYR A 568 -15.24 36.45 23.24
N ALA A 569 -14.37 37.16 23.96
CA ALA A 569 -13.97 38.52 23.63
C ALA A 569 -13.34 38.61 22.25
N SER A 570 -12.39 37.71 21.95
CA SER A 570 -11.73 37.62 20.65
C SER A 570 -12.72 37.45 19.50
N GLN A 571 -13.74 36.61 19.66
CA GLN A 571 -14.72 36.36 18.59
C GLN A 571 -15.76 37.49 18.46
N MET A 572 -16.09 38.19 19.53
CA MET A 572 -17.03 39.33 19.51
C MET A 572 -16.38 40.60 18.97
N GLU A 573 -15.09 40.86 19.22
CA GLU A 573 -14.35 41.97 18.60
C GLU A 573 -14.35 41.83 17.07
N PHE A 574 -14.05 40.64 16.54
CA PHE A 574 -14.11 40.35 15.10
C PHE A 574 -15.53 40.54 14.51
N ALA A 575 -16.57 40.18 15.26
CA ALA A 575 -17.97 40.38 14.83
C ALA A 575 -18.39 41.87 14.83
N GLY A 576 -17.89 42.63 15.78
CA GLY A 576 -18.12 44.09 15.89
C GLY A 576 -17.44 44.88 14.75
N ASP A 577 -16.21 44.55 14.43
CA ASP A 577 -15.47 45.16 13.32
C ASP A 577 -16.07 44.80 11.95
N ALA A 578 -16.50 43.55 11.74
CA ALA A 578 -17.15 43.10 10.52
C ALA A 578 -18.51 43.81 10.27
N THR A 579 -19.29 44.07 11.36
CA THR A 579 -20.53 44.83 11.26
C THR A 579 -20.28 46.32 11.04
N ALA A 580 -19.25 46.90 11.63
CA ALA A 580 -18.84 48.29 11.40
C ALA A 580 -18.36 48.51 9.97
N ASP A 581 -17.57 47.60 9.43
CA ASP A 581 -17.09 47.63 8.01
C ASP A 581 -18.25 47.44 7.01
N ALA A 582 -19.22 46.56 7.30
CA ALA A 582 -20.41 46.37 6.47
C ALA A 582 -21.29 47.62 6.44
N LEU A 583 -21.53 48.25 7.61
CA LEU A 583 -22.27 49.52 7.72
C LEU A 583 -21.54 50.70 7.07
N ALA A 584 -20.20 50.73 7.11
CA ALA A 584 -19.38 51.70 6.42
C ALA A 584 -19.45 51.58 4.89
N ARG A 585 -19.53 50.35 4.36
CA ARG A 585 -19.71 50.10 2.93
C ARG A 585 -21.11 50.44 2.43
N GLU A 586 -22.17 50.10 3.19
CA GLU A 586 -23.54 50.52 2.85
C GLU A 586 -23.79 52.02 2.98
N GLY A 587 -23.08 52.71 3.89
CA GLY A 587 -23.12 54.18 4.01
C GLY A 587 -22.40 54.90 2.92
N GLY A 588 -21.35 54.28 2.31
CA GLY A 588 -20.56 54.85 1.18
C GLY A 588 -21.29 54.82 -0.16
N GLU A 589 -22.18 53.86 -0.38
CA GLU A 589 -22.95 53.73 -1.63
C GLU A 589 -24.18 54.67 -1.71
N ARG A 590 -24.52 55.39 -0.66
CA ARG A 590 -25.60 56.39 -0.67
C ARG A 590 -25.16 57.82 -0.94
N HIS A 591 -23.86 58.04 -1.18
CA HIS A 591 -23.29 59.37 -1.47
C HIS A 591 -22.36 59.38 -2.67
N ALA A 592 -22.51 58.47 -3.66
CA ALA A 592 -21.84 58.51 -4.94
C ALA A 592 -22.87 58.61 -6.09
#